data_e801ffe10b7343cba74571fd0eddcd09
#
_entry.id   e801ffe10b7343cba74571fd0eddcd09
#
_cell.length_a   1.000
_cell.length_b   1.000
_cell.length_c   1.000
_cell.angle_alpha   90.00
_cell.angle_beta   90.00
_cell.angle_gamma   90.00
#
_symmetry.space_group_name_H-M   'P 1'
#
loop_
_entity.id
_entity.type
_entity.pdbx_description
1 polymer ?
#
loop_
_entity_poly.entity_id
_entity_poly.type
_entity_poly.pdbx_seq_one_letter_code
_entity_poly.pdbx_strand_id
1 'polypeptide(L)'
;MKVGRLWNTQELNIFNRLKTPYLIQEFLDGLEYSADNSYRSPRRVIQDRLAHCTDGALFAAAALRQLGYPPVIMELQAVRDDDHLLALFRERGRYGAVAKSNFVTLRYREPVYKSVRELVMSYFEGFYNVEGEKTLRTYSVPMHLTRFDHLEWMTREDGIQIIMERLESSRHYPVATPAMIAALHKLDQRSYHAGLIGSKAEGLYKVKNEK
;
A
#
# COMPACT_ATOMS: atom_id res chain seq x y z
N MET A 1 -17.70 -10.99 13.78
CA MET A 1 -18.75 -10.05 13.28
C MET A 1 -19.08 -10.44 11.84
N LYS A 2 -20.39 -10.62 11.46
CA LYS A 2 -20.74 -10.91 10.06
C LYS A 2 -20.53 -9.66 9.22
N VAL A 3 -19.58 -9.67 8.32
CA VAL A 3 -19.12 -8.54 7.49
C VAL A 3 -20.27 -7.89 6.69
N GLY A 4 -21.32 -8.64 6.33
CA GLY A 4 -22.47 -8.13 5.56
C GLY A 4 -23.39 -7.11 6.27
N ARG A 5 -23.18 -6.85 7.60
CA ARG A 5 -23.91 -5.80 8.32
C ARG A 5 -23.20 -4.44 8.37
N LEU A 6 -21.94 -4.39 7.92
CA LEU A 6 -21.12 -3.16 7.96
C LEU A 6 -21.39 -2.24 6.76
N TRP A 7 -21.75 -2.81 5.62
CA TRP A 7 -21.82 -2.12 4.35
C TRP A 7 -23.27 -1.86 3.95
N ASN A 8 -23.55 -0.68 3.39
CA ASN A 8 -24.82 -0.40 2.74
C ASN A 8 -24.92 -1.10 1.37
N THR A 9 -26.10 -1.02 0.73
CA THR A 9 -26.34 -1.68 -0.56
C THR A 9 -25.41 -1.21 -1.68
N GLN A 10 -25.08 0.08 -1.73
CA GLN A 10 -24.18 0.65 -2.74
C GLN A 10 -22.75 0.17 -2.54
N GLU A 11 -22.26 0.17 -1.29
CA GLU A 11 -20.96 -0.33 -0.90
C GLU A 11 -20.82 -1.83 -1.22
N LEU A 12 -21.86 -2.63 -0.87
CA LEU A 12 -21.91 -4.06 -1.21
C LEU A 12 -21.86 -4.30 -2.71
N ASN A 13 -22.55 -3.49 -3.51
CA ASN A 13 -22.52 -3.60 -4.97
C ASN A 13 -21.12 -3.37 -5.55
N ILE A 14 -20.33 -2.47 -4.94
CA ILE A 14 -18.93 -2.26 -5.33
C ILE A 14 -18.12 -3.51 -4.98
N PHE A 15 -18.12 -3.97 -3.72
CA PHE A 15 -17.38 -5.16 -3.32
C PHE A 15 -17.79 -6.41 -4.12
N ASN A 16 -19.06 -6.56 -4.44
CA ASN A 16 -19.58 -7.67 -5.25
C ASN A 16 -19.03 -7.72 -6.69
N ARG A 17 -18.50 -6.62 -7.21
CA ARG A 17 -17.82 -6.57 -8.51
C ARG A 17 -16.33 -6.91 -8.40
N LEU A 18 -15.72 -6.74 -7.24
CA LEU A 18 -14.31 -6.99 -6.98
C LEU A 18 -14.07 -8.48 -6.70
N LYS A 19 -14.16 -9.33 -7.73
CA LYS A 19 -14.13 -10.79 -7.62
C LYS A 19 -12.73 -11.39 -7.49
N THR A 20 -11.69 -10.62 -7.75
CA THR A 20 -10.29 -11.07 -7.70
C THR A 20 -9.40 -9.96 -7.12
N PRO A 21 -8.21 -10.29 -6.58
CA PRO A 21 -7.24 -9.27 -6.15
C PRO A 21 -6.87 -8.28 -7.26
N TYR A 22 -6.81 -8.74 -8.52
CA TYR A 22 -6.53 -7.87 -9.65
C TYR A 22 -7.66 -6.84 -9.90
N LEU A 23 -8.94 -7.24 -9.78
CA LEU A 23 -10.08 -6.31 -9.89
C LEU A 23 -10.10 -5.28 -8.74
N ILE A 24 -9.57 -5.63 -7.56
CA ILE A 24 -9.36 -4.65 -6.47
C ILE A 24 -8.31 -3.61 -6.90
N GLN A 25 -7.21 -4.05 -7.53
CA GLN A 25 -6.20 -3.14 -8.06
C GLN A 25 -6.78 -2.22 -9.14
N GLU A 26 -7.53 -2.76 -10.11
CA GLU A 26 -8.17 -1.94 -11.15
C GLU A 26 -9.10 -0.87 -10.57
N PHE A 27 -9.87 -1.22 -9.52
CA PHE A 27 -10.70 -0.25 -8.81
C PHE A 27 -9.84 0.87 -8.20
N LEU A 28 -8.75 0.53 -7.52
CA LEU A 28 -7.83 1.52 -6.92
C LEU A 28 -7.15 2.38 -7.99
N ASP A 29 -6.80 1.80 -9.12
CA ASP A 29 -6.18 2.54 -10.25
C ASP A 29 -7.14 3.56 -10.85
N GLY A 30 -8.44 3.28 -10.84
CA GLY A 30 -9.51 4.19 -11.25
C GLY A 30 -9.86 5.29 -10.23
N LEU A 31 -9.23 5.31 -9.05
CA LEU A 31 -9.38 6.39 -8.07
C LEU A 31 -8.37 7.50 -8.31
N GLU A 32 -8.72 8.72 -7.95
CA GLU A 32 -7.73 9.78 -7.85
C GLU A 32 -6.70 9.50 -6.75
N TYR A 33 -5.45 9.95 -6.95
CA TYR A 33 -4.45 9.91 -5.90
C TYR A 33 -4.63 11.12 -4.97
N SER A 34 -4.73 10.86 -3.64
CA SER A 34 -4.80 11.90 -2.62
C SER A 34 -3.40 12.39 -2.25
N ALA A 35 -3.24 13.71 -2.25
CA ALA A 35 -2.04 14.38 -1.76
C ALA A 35 -2.21 14.93 -0.33
N ASP A 36 -3.38 14.73 0.29
CA ASP A 36 -3.62 15.19 1.66
C ASP A 36 -3.07 14.19 2.71
N ASN A 37 -2.88 14.66 3.93
CA ASN A 37 -2.33 13.88 5.04
C ASN A 37 -3.42 13.21 5.91
N SER A 38 -4.68 13.26 5.49
CA SER A 38 -5.78 12.64 6.24
C SER A 38 -6.00 11.20 5.82
N TYR A 39 -6.25 10.32 6.78
CA TYR A 39 -6.60 8.94 6.50
C TYR A 39 -8.08 8.80 6.12
N ARG A 40 -8.34 7.90 5.17
CA ARG A 40 -9.70 7.49 4.79
C ARG A 40 -9.94 6.03 5.14
N SER A 41 -11.06 5.77 5.81
CA SER A 41 -11.55 4.39 5.95
C SER A 41 -11.92 3.81 4.57
N PRO A 42 -11.96 2.48 4.42
CA PRO A 42 -12.46 1.83 3.21
C PRO A 42 -13.82 2.37 2.74
N ARG A 43 -14.74 2.69 3.66
CA ARG A 43 -16.01 3.37 3.34
C ARG A 43 -15.78 4.73 2.71
N ARG A 44 -14.92 5.53 3.31
CA ARG A 44 -14.62 6.89 2.83
C ARG A 44 -13.93 6.87 1.47
N VAL A 45 -13.06 5.91 1.21
CA VAL A 45 -12.46 5.70 -0.13
C VAL A 45 -13.53 5.49 -1.20
N ILE A 46 -14.57 4.69 -0.91
CA ILE A 46 -15.69 4.48 -1.82
C ILE A 46 -16.44 5.79 -2.08
N GLN A 47 -16.72 6.56 -1.04
CA GLN A 47 -17.52 7.80 -1.10
C GLN A 47 -16.79 8.91 -1.84
N ASP A 48 -15.53 9.15 -1.49
CA ASP A 48 -14.73 10.26 -2.00
C ASP A 48 -14.11 9.97 -3.37
N ARG A 49 -13.99 8.69 -3.75
CA ARG A 49 -13.26 8.24 -4.96
C ARG A 49 -11.82 8.72 -4.97
N LEU A 50 -11.19 8.81 -3.82
CA LEU A 50 -9.88 9.37 -3.56
C LEU A 50 -9.12 8.49 -2.57
N ALA A 51 -7.82 8.25 -2.78
CA ALA A 51 -6.99 7.46 -1.86
C ALA A 51 -5.49 7.74 -2.05
N HIS A 52 -4.74 7.81 -0.96
CA HIS A 52 -3.27 7.64 -0.97
C HIS A 52 -2.89 6.17 -0.66
N CYS A 53 -1.61 5.88 -0.45
CA CYS A 53 -1.12 4.50 -0.25
C CYS A 53 -1.77 3.80 0.95
N THR A 54 -1.88 4.48 2.10
CA THR A 54 -2.50 3.91 3.32
C THR A 54 -3.98 3.61 3.11
N ASP A 55 -4.74 4.57 2.56
CA ASP A 55 -6.17 4.41 2.28
C ASP A 55 -6.40 3.22 1.33
N GLY A 56 -5.58 3.15 0.26
CA GLY A 56 -5.64 2.09 -0.72
C GLY A 56 -5.32 0.71 -0.14
N ALA A 57 -4.32 0.62 0.75
CA ALA A 57 -3.98 -0.64 1.42
C ALA A 57 -5.09 -1.10 2.38
N LEU A 58 -5.69 -0.17 3.15
CA LEU A 58 -6.82 -0.47 4.02
C LEU A 58 -8.06 -0.91 3.21
N PHE A 59 -8.38 -0.19 2.13
CA PHE A 59 -9.46 -0.58 1.23
C PHE A 59 -9.23 -1.96 0.62
N ALA A 60 -8.02 -2.22 0.10
CA ALA A 60 -7.67 -3.50 -0.48
C ALA A 60 -7.76 -4.64 0.55
N ALA A 61 -7.29 -4.42 1.79
CA ALA A 61 -7.42 -5.41 2.87
C ALA A 61 -8.88 -5.71 3.21
N ALA A 62 -9.77 -4.68 3.22
CA ALA A 62 -11.21 -4.87 3.40
C ALA A 62 -11.84 -5.64 2.23
N ALA A 63 -11.47 -5.33 0.99
CA ALA A 63 -11.96 -6.03 -0.21
C ALA A 63 -11.46 -7.48 -0.27
N LEU A 64 -10.19 -7.73 0.02
CA LEU A 64 -9.61 -9.08 0.14
C LEU A 64 -10.35 -9.91 1.19
N ARG A 65 -10.73 -9.29 2.32
CA ARG A 65 -11.53 -9.95 3.37
C ARG A 65 -12.90 -10.39 2.84
N GLN A 66 -13.54 -9.63 1.95
CA GLN A 66 -14.80 -10.04 1.30
C GLN A 66 -14.61 -11.27 0.39
N LEU A 67 -13.44 -11.43 -0.20
CA LEU A 67 -13.07 -12.59 -1.01
C LEU A 67 -12.62 -13.81 -0.18
N GLY A 68 -12.60 -13.69 1.16
CA GLY A 68 -12.19 -14.77 2.07
C GLY A 68 -10.68 -14.79 2.38
N TYR A 69 -9.90 -13.83 1.90
CA TYR A 69 -8.50 -13.68 2.33
C TYR A 69 -8.42 -13.00 3.70
N PRO A 70 -7.41 -13.29 4.53
CA PRO A 70 -7.16 -12.53 5.73
C PRO A 70 -6.79 -11.07 5.38
N PRO A 71 -7.35 -10.06 6.09
CA PRO A 71 -7.01 -8.66 5.88
C PRO A 71 -5.63 -8.37 6.47
N VAL A 72 -4.60 -8.42 5.66
CA VAL A 72 -3.20 -8.25 6.07
C VAL A 72 -2.59 -7.07 5.34
N ILE A 73 -1.92 -6.19 6.09
CA ILE A 73 -1.13 -5.08 5.54
C ILE A 73 0.34 -5.20 5.92
N MET A 74 1.19 -4.53 5.18
CA MET A 74 2.62 -4.43 5.43
C MET A 74 3.13 -3.07 4.96
N GLU A 75 4.11 -2.54 5.69
CA GLU A 75 4.79 -1.28 5.38
C GLU A 75 6.14 -1.55 4.72
N LEU A 76 6.46 -0.73 3.74
CA LEU A 76 7.77 -0.58 3.12
C LEU A 76 8.29 0.79 3.53
N GLN A 77 9.32 0.84 4.37
CA GLN A 77 9.88 2.10 4.84
C GLN A 77 11.01 2.59 3.94
N ALA A 78 10.99 3.88 3.68
CA ALA A 78 11.93 4.56 2.81
C ALA A 78 12.76 5.62 3.55
N VAL A 79 13.79 6.14 2.92
CA VAL A 79 14.57 7.26 3.40
C VAL A 79 14.51 8.40 2.38
N ARG A 80 14.24 9.62 2.82
CA ARG A 80 14.03 10.79 1.96
C ARG A 80 12.93 10.55 0.89
N ASP A 81 11.89 9.85 1.30
CA ASP A 81 10.74 9.48 0.47
C ASP A 81 9.56 9.13 1.40
N ASP A 82 8.38 8.96 0.82
CA ASP A 82 7.21 8.47 1.56
C ASP A 82 7.29 6.95 1.75
N ASP A 83 6.89 6.50 2.92
CA ASP A 83 6.66 5.08 3.18
C ASP A 83 5.49 4.57 2.33
N HIS A 84 5.47 3.28 2.06
CA HIS A 84 4.45 2.70 1.19
C HIS A 84 3.77 1.49 1.84
N LEU A 85 2.45 1.39 1.72
CA LEU A 85 1.66 0.31 2.28
C LEU A 85 1.12 -0.64 1.21
N LEU A 86 1.20 -1.92 1.52
CA LEU A 86 0.70 -3.03 0.72
C LEU A 86 -0.40 -3.78 1.46
N ALA A 87 -1.47 -4.17 0.78
CA ALA A 87 -2.37 -5.22 1.24
C ALA A 87 -1.90 -6.55 0.64
N LEU A 88 -1.58 -7.51 1.51
CA LEU A 88 -1.05 -8.80 1.11
C LEU A 88 -2.15 -9.84 0.91
N PHE A 89 -1.99 -10.67 -0.10
CA PHE A 89 -2.78 -11.88 -0.25
C PHE A 89 -1.89 -13.07 -0.58
N ARG A 90 -2.43 -14.28 -0.40
CA ARG A 90 -1.71 -15.52 -0.70
C ARG A 90 -2.59 -16.45 -1.50
N GLU A 91 -2.12 -16.85 -2.67
CA GLU A 91 -2.82 -17.79 -3.54
C GLU A 91 -1.87 -18.92 -3.96
N ARG A 92 -2.34 -20.17 -3.90
CA ARG A 92 -1.54 -21.37 -4.22
C ARG A 92 -0.17 -21.39 -3.51
N GLY A 93 -0.13 -20.90 -2.27
CA GLY A 93 1.10 -20.85 -1.48
C GLY A 93 2.05 -19.71 -1.82
N ARG A 94 1.69 -18.80 -2.73
CA ARG A 94 2.51 -17.66 -3.16
C ARG A 94 1.93 -16.33 -2.68
N TYR A 95 2.81 -15.38 -2.40
CA TYR A 95 2.43 -14.03 -1.99
C TYR A 95 2.20 -13.14 -3.21
N GLY A 96 1.16 -12.33 -3.15
CA GLY A 96 0.88 -11.21 -4.02
C GLY A 96 0.54 -9.99 -3.19
N ALA A 97 0.40 -8.83 -3.84
CA ALA A 97 0.05 -7.58 -3.18
C ALA A 97 -0.84 -6.70 -4.04
N VAL A 98 -1.72 -5.95 -3.37
CA VAL A 98 -2.52 -4.86 -3.94
C VAL A 98 -2.08 -3.57 -3.26
N ALA A 99 -1.87 -2.50 -4.02
CA ALA A 99 -1.45 -1.22 -3.46
C ALA A 99 -1.89 -0.02 -4.33
N LYS A 100 -2.21 1.10 -3.68
CA LYS A 100 -2.42 2.40 -4.33
C LYS A 100 -1.11 3.17 -4.28
N SER A 101 -0.63 3.64 -5.41
CA SER A 101 0.59 4.43 -5.49
C SER A 101 0.47 5.53 -6.53
N ASN A 102 1.21 6.62 -6.30
CA ASN A 102 1.43 7.67 -7.29
C ASN A 102 2.48 7.26 -8.35
N PHE A 103 3.27 6.21 -8.05
CA PHE A 103 4.26 5.64 -8.98
C PHE A 103 3.73 4.33 -9.57
N VAL A 104 3.86 4.13 -10.88
CA VAL A 104 3.40 2.91 -11.56
C VAL A 104 4.12 1.65 -11.08
N THR A 105 5.35 1.80 -10.59
CA THR A 105 6.22 0.71 -10.15
C THR A 105 5.83 0.11 -8.80
N LEU A 106 5.03 0.82 -8.00
CA LEU A 106 4.71 0.46 -6.61
C LEU A 106 3.27 -0.07 -6.43
N ARG A 107 2.66 -0.61 -7.47
CA ARG A 107 1.28 -1.13 -7.45
C ARG A 107 1.25 -2.66 -7.33
N TYR A 108 0.29 -3.28 -7.95
CA TYR A 108 0.00 -4.72 -7.93
C TYR A 108 1.23 -5.62 -8.13
N ARG A 109 1.21 -6.75 -7.42
CA ARG A 109 2.12 -7.88 -7.68
C ARG A 109 1.30 -9.17 -7.73
N GLU A 110 1.51 -9.93 -8.79
CA GLU A 110 0.94 -11.27 -8.96
C GLU A 110 1.38 -12.22 -7.83
N PRO A 111 0.55 -13.23 -7.47
CA PRO A 111 0.88 -14.19 -6.41
C PRO A 111 1.89 -15.24 -6.92
N VAL A 112 3.12 -14.83 -7.18
CA VAL A 112 4.21 -15.69 -7.67
C VAL A 112 5.38 -15.81 -6.69
N TYR A 113 5.46 -14.93 -5.69
CA TYR A 113 6.59 -14.84 -4.77
C TYR A 113 6.50 -15.88 -3.65
N LYS A 114 7.62 -16.58 -3.38
CA LYS A 114 7.70 -17.67 -2.39
C LYS A 114 7.71 -17.17 -0.95
N SER A 115 8.23 -15.97 -0.74
CA SER A 115 8.38 -15.34 0.58
C SER A 115 8.00 -13.87 0.55
N VAL A 116 7.72 -13.31 1.73
CA VAL A 116 7.49 -11.87 1.90
C VAL A 116 8.71 -11.07 1.43
N ARG A 117 9.94 -11.52 1.74
CA ARG A 117 11.15 -10.84 1.29
C ARG A 117 11.26 -10.82 -0.25
N GLU A 118 10.96 -11.93 -0.92
CA GLU A 118 10.98 -12.00 -2.38
C GLU A 118 9.97 -11.01 -3.00
N LEU A 119 8.75 -10.92 -2.44
CA LEU A 119 7.76 -9.94 -2.82
C LEU A 119 8.28 -8.50 -2.60
N VAL A 120 8.85 -8.19 -1.45
CA VAL A 120 9.42 -6.86 -1.13
C VAL A 120 10.51 -6.48 -2.13
N MET A 121 11.43 -7.41 -2.43
CA MET A 121 12.53 -7.15 -3.37
C MET A 121 12.04 -6.88 -4.79
N SER A 122 10.83 -7.30 -5.17
CA SER A 122 10.23 -6.94 -6.47
C SER A 122 9.89 -5.46 -6.59
N TYR A 123 9.81 -4.73 -5.48
CA TYR A 123 9.60 -3.28 -5.45
C TYR A 123 10.90 -2.49 -5.42
N PHE A 124 12.04 -3.12 -5.05
CA PHE A 124 13.28 -2.42 -4.72
C PHE A 124 13.78 -1.49 -5.83
N GLU A 125 13.85 -1.97 -7.07
CA GLU A 125 14.33 -1.16 -8.20
C GLU A 125 13.35 -0.03 -8.59
N GLY A 126 12.06 -0.22 -8.35
CA GLY A 126 11.02 0.74 -8.65
C GLY A 126 10.66 1.69 -7.50
N PHE A 127 11.35 1.58 -6.34
CA PHE A 127 11.11 2.44 -5.18
C PHE A 127 12.17 3.54 -5.12
N TYR A 128 11.82 4.73 -5.58
CA TYR A 128 12.76 5.85 -5.71
C TYR A 128 12.05 7.20 -5.55
N ASN A 129 12.79 8.19 -5.06
CA ASN A 129 12.31 9.55 -4.85
C ASN A 129 12.44 10.43 -6.11
N VAL A 130 12.02 11.69 -5.99
CA VAL A 130 12.07 12.69 -7.07
C VAL A 130 13.50 13.02 -7.57
N GLU A 131 14.53 12.62 -6.84
CA GLU A 131 15.94 12.77 -7.22
C GLU A 131 16.51 11.52 -7.92
N GLY A 132 15.68 10.50 -8.12
CA GLY A 132 16.07 9.21 -8.69
C GLY A 132 16.89 8.34 -7.75
N GLU A 133 16.89 8.62 -6.45
CA GLU A 133 17.55 7.78 -5.45
C GLU A 133 16.67 6.60 -5.10
N LYS A 134 17.25 5.39 -5.04
CA LYS A 134 16.54 4.19 -4.56
C LYS A 134 16.41 4.27 -3.04
N THR A 135 15.20 4.39 -2.55
CA THR A 135 14.91 4.84 -1.18
C THR A 135 14.44 3.75 -0.23
N LEU A 136 13.98 2.59 -0.70
CA LEU A 136 13.53 1.48 0.14
C LEU A 136 14.64 1.00 1.09
N ARG A 137 14.35 0.93 2.40
CA ARG A 137 15.32 0.51 3.43
C ARG A 137 14.89 -0.69 4.24
N THR A 138 13.64 -0.69 4.71
CA THR A 138 13.12 -1.77 5.56
C THR A 138 11.69 -2.14 5.17
N TYR A 139 11.20 -3.24 5.71
CA TYR A 139 9.80 -3.64 5.63
C TYR A 139 9.33 -4.23 6.94
N SER A 140 8.07 -3.97 7.30
CA SER A 140 7.48 -4.47 8.54
C SER A 140 7.15 -5.97 8.45
N VAL A 141 6.94 -6.60 9.60
CA VAL A 141 6.20 -7.87 9.64
C VAL A 141 4.77 -7.66 9.11
N PRO A 142 4.19 -8.64 8.38
CA PRO A 142 2.78 -8.56 7.99
C PRO A 142 1.86 -8.44 9.21
N MET A 143 0.93 -7.50 9.18
CA MET A 143 0.01 -7.22 10.27
C MET A 143 -1.43 -7.55 9.91
N HIS A 144 -2.09 -8.39 10.72
CA HIS A 144 -3.49 -8.77 10.56
C HIS A 144 -4.41 -7.71 11.14
N LEU A 145 -5.28 -7.13 10.33
CA LEU A 145 -6.21 -6.09 10.73
C LEU A 145 -7.41 -6.58 11.54
N THR A 146 -7.70 -7.88 11.56
CA THR A 146 -8.76 -8.47 12.40
C THR A 146 -8.64 -8.12 13.88
N ARG A 147 -7.42 -7.93 14.38
CA ARG A 147 -7.14 -7.52 15.76
C ARG A 147 -7.64 -6.12 16.10
N PHE A 148 -7.91 -5.32 15.08
CA PHE A 148 -8.40 -3.94 15.17
C PHE A 148 -9.87 -3.79 14.78
N ASP A 149 -10.62 -4.89 14.64
CA ASP A 149 -12.04 -4.84 14.28
C ASP A 149 -12.88 -4.04 15.29
N HIS A 150 -12.44 -3.99 16.55
CA HIS A 150 -13.06 -3.18 17.61
C HIS A 150 -12.94 -1.66 17.38
N LEU A 151 -12.01 -1.21 16.52
CA LEU A 151 -11.84 0.18 16.11
C LEU A 151 -12.71 0.55 14.89
N GLU A 152 -13.49 -0.39 14.37
CA GLU A 152 -14.35 -0.17 13.19
C GLU A 152 -13.63 0.43 11.98
N TRP A 153 -12.32 0.11 11.81
CA TRP A 153 -11.40 0.70 10.81
C TRP A 153 -11.89 0.65 9.35
N MET A 154 -12.85 -0.23 9.03
CA MET A 154 -13.43 -0.31 7.69
C MET A 154 -14.43 0.79 7.40
N THR A 155 -14.97 1.44 8.43
CA THR A 155 -16.11 2.37 8.32
C THR A 155 -15.89 3.70 9.04
N ARG A 156 -14.84 3.81 9.85
CA ARG A 156 -14.50 5.00 10.66
C ARG A 156 -13.00 5.29 10.55
N GLU A 157 -12.63 6.57 10.65
CA GLU A 157 -11.25 7.05 10.56
C GLU A 157 -10.53 7.08 11.91
N ASP A 158 -11.26 7.25 13.01
CA ASP A 158 -10.73 7.52 14.36
C ASP A 158 -9.70 6.47 14.84
N GLY A 159 -9.86 5.21 14.41
CA GLY A 159 -8.96 4.13 14.80
C GLY A 159 -7.77 3.91 13.86
N ILE A 160 -7.72 4.58 12.71
CA ILE A 160 -6.67 4.32 11.70
C ILE A 160 -5.31 4.78 12.19
N GLN A 161 -5.23 5.92 12.87
CA GLN A 161 -4.00 6.42 13.47
C GLN A 161 -3.36 5.36 14.41
N ILE A 162 -4.17 4.72 15.26
CA ILE A 162 -3.71 3.67 16.18
C ILE A 162 -3.15 2.47 15.41
N ILE A 163 -3.77 2.11 14.27
CA ILE A 163 -3.28 1.03 13.41
C ILE A 163 -1.92 1.40 12.81
N MET A 164 -1.76 2.63 12.32
CA MET A 164 -0.52 3.11 11.73
C MET A 164 0.62 3.17 12.76
N GLU A 165 0.39 3.74 13.94
CA GLU A 165 1.35 3.76 15.04
C GLU A 165 1.79 2.35 15.46
N ARG A 166 0.83 1.39 15.45
CA ARG A 166 1.16 -0.01 15.75
C ARG A 166 1.96 -0.67 14.64
N LEU A 167 1.74 -0.31 13.38
CA LEU A 167 2.49 -0.81 12.24
C LEU A 167 3.92 -0.27 12.26
N GLU A 168 4.10 1.04 12.43
CA GLU A 168 5.36 1.72 12.54
C GLU A 168 6.23 1.17 13.70
N SER A 169 5.61 0.92 14.87
CA SER A 169 6.28 0.34 16.03
C SER A 169 6.54 -1.17 15.92
N SER A 170 6.10 -1.82 14.85
CA SER A 170 6.30 -3.25 14.65
C SER A 170 7.74 -3.56 14.26
N ARG A 171 8.10 -4.86 14.28
CA ARG A 171 9.43 -5.28 13.86
C ARG A 171 9.62 -5.06 12.37
N HIS A 172 10.73 -4.41 11.98
CA HIS A 172 11.15 -4.21 10.60
C HIS A 172 12.42 -5.00 10.28
N TYR A 173 12.54 -5.40 9.02
CA TYR A 173 13.70 -6.10 8.50
C TYR A 173 14.38 -5.28 7.40
N PRO A 174 15.71 -5.16 7.41
CA PRO A 174 16.43 -4.44 6.36
C PRO A 174 16.35 -5.19 5.02
N VAL A 175 16.22 -4.43 3.92
CA VAL A 175 16.26 -4.99 2.56
C VAL A 175 17.69 -5.26 2.09
N ALA A 176 18.66 -4.46 2.56
CA ALA A 176 20.07 -4.54 2.18
C ALA A 176 20.98 -4.11 3.34
N THR A 177 22.25 -4.44 3.28
CA THR A 177 23.24 -3.99 4.27
C THR A 177 23.64 -2.53 4.03
N PRO A 178 24.19 -1.80 5.05
CA PRO A 178 24.67 -0.43 4.87
C PRO A 178 25.67 -0.29 3.73
N ALA A 179 26.59 -1.25 3.56
CA ALA A 179 27.57 -1.23 2.48
C ALA A 179 26.90 -1.35 1.09
N MET A 180 25.87 -2.20 0.94
CA MET A 180 25.10 -2.30 -0.31
C MET A 180 24.34 -1.00 -0.60
N ILE A 181 23.74 -0.38 0.44
CA ILE A 181 23.02 0.88 0.30
C ILE A 181 23.97 2.01 -0.17
N ALA A 182 25.17 2.09 0.41
CA ALA A 182 26.14 3.11 0.04
C ALA A 182 26.66 2.97 -1.41
N ALA A 183 26.57 1.77 -1.99
CA ALA A 183 27.00 1.46 -3.36
C ALA A 183 25.85 1.59 -4.40
N LEU A 184 24.64 1.99 -4.01
CA LEU A 184 23.51 2.08 -4.94
C LEU A 184 23.73 3.21 -5.96
N HIS A 185 23.43 2.89 -7.20
CA HIS A 185 23.37 3.87 -8.27
C HIS A 185 21.98 4.53 -8.34
N LYS A 186 21.94 5.79 -8.74
CA LYS A 186 20.69 6.46 -9.08
C LYS A 186 19.99 5.74 -10.24
N LEU A 187 18.68 5.90 -10.29
CA LEU A 187 17.87 5.38 -11.39
C LEU A 187 18.25 6.09 -12.71
N ASP A 188 18.25 5.35 -13.80
CA ASP A 188 18.40 5.95 -15.13
C ASP A 188 17.16 6.78 -15.51
N GLN A 189 17.36 7.76 -16.37
CA GLN A 189 16.31 8.73 -16.76
C GLN A 189 15.10 8.07 -17.43
N ARG A 190 15.31 6.99 -18.18
CA ARG A 190 14.22 6.30 -18.87
C ARG A 190 13.29 5.60 -17.88
N SER A 191 13.86 4.88 -16.92
CA SER A 191 13.11 4.22 -15.84
C SER A 191 12.43 5.26 -14.95
N TYR A 192 13.11 6.37 -14.64
CA TYR A 192 12.57 7.46 -13.86
C TYR A 192 11.29 8.03 -14.49
N HIS A 193 11.34 8.41 -15.75
CA HIS A 193 10.17 8.96 -16.44
C HIS A 193 9.05 7.94 -16.61
N ALA A 194 9.39 6.67 -16.88
CA ALA A 194 8.39 5.59 -16.99
C ALA A 194 7.61 5.40 -15.69
N GLY A 195 8.26 5.50 -14.54
CA GLY A 195 7.62 5.34 -13.23
C GLY A 195 6.68 6.48 -12.84
N LEU A 196 6.87 7.67 -13.43
CA LEU A 196 6.05 8.86 -13.18
C LEU A 196 4.84 8.98 -14.14
N ILE A 197 4.67 8.08 -15.09
CA ILE A 197 3.52 8.13 -16.02
C ILE A 197 2.20 8.14 -15.23
N GLY A 198 1.41 9.22 -15.43
CA GLY A 198 0.11 9.39 -14.76
C GLY A 198 0.19 9.77 -13.28
N SER A 199 1.38 10.08 -12.75
CA SER A 199 1.51 10.59 -11.38
C SER A 199 0.96 12.01 -11.26
N LYS A 200 0.47 12.34 -10.05
CA LYS A 200 0.10 13.71 -9.65
C LYS A 200 1.30 14.39 -8.99
N ALA A 201 1.68 15.56 -9.47
CA ALA A 201 2.83 16.31 -8.95
C ALA A 201 2.68 16.72 -7.48
N GLU A 202 1.44 17.00 -7.05
CA GLU A 202 1.11 17.37 -5.67
C GLU A 202 1.32 16.22 -4.68
N GLY A 203 1.23 14.98 -5.17
CA GLY A 203 1.43 13.75 -4.39
C GLY A 203 2.85 13.18 -4.46
N LEU A 204 3.81 13.93 -4.98
CA LEU A 204 5.23 13.54 -4.95
C LEU A 204 5.89 14.04 -3.66
N TYR A 205 6.75 13.20 -3.08
CA TYR A 205 7.51 13.56 -1.89
C TYR A 205 8.31 14.85 -2.14
N LYS A 206 8.19 15.79 -1.21
CA LYS A 206 8.98 17.03 -1.22
C LYS A 206 10.12 16.88 -0.24
N VAL A 207 11.36 16.85 -0.74
CA VAL A 207 12.54 16.85 0.12
C VAL A 207 12.44 18.06 1.04
N LYS A 208 12.30 17.82 2.35
CA LYS A 208 12.39 18.89 3.34
C LYS A 208 13.85 19.36 3.33
N ASN A 209 14.10 20.57 2.85
CA ASN A 209 15.41 21.20 3.03
C ASN A 209 15.66 21.26 4.54
N GLU A 210 16.56 20.44 5.05
CA GLU A 210 17.07 20.58 6.40
C GLU A 210 17.73 21.97 6.47
N LYS A 211 17.14 22.83 7.32
CA LYS A 211 17.70 24.15 7.63
C LYS A 211 18.76 24.01 8.70
#